data_fea88252f7731d88a97c38f3fb44261c
#
_entry.id   fea88252f7731d88a97c38f3fb44261c
#
_cell.length_a   1.000
_cell.length_b   1.000
_cell.length_c   1.000
_cell.angle_alpha   90.00
_cell.angle_beta   90.00
_cell.angle_gamma   90.00
#
_symmetry.space_group_name_H-M   'P 1'
#
loop_
_entity.id
_entity.type
_entity.pdbx_description
1 polymer ?
#
loop_
_entity_poly.entity_id
_entity_poly.type
_entity_poly.pdbx_seq_one_letter_code
_entity_poly.pdbx_strand_id
1 'polypeptide(L)'
;MNKILVIGLGGTIGSVAGESISLDDNCLKILSVTEHKNVLFEGISPFKVLSENMAKELWQKLINCLDEVDFSKYKGVIILHGSDTLAFTSAIIANAFADKNIVLVASDKPVENPLSNAKANFDAAVAHLLSDKSGVYVSYNGIKRANCITSADINDEFRAISHFSAPTGKKKISNKNVLIIKPYVSMDFGAYNLDDVDEVLIEMYHSATVPDSAKEFVKSLNIPYHFVTHKMSADYETAQDIENIIFGTTIENAYAMSILE
;
A
#
# COMPACT_ATOMS: atom_id res chain seq x y z
N MET A 1 -3.92 -17.96 -25.37
CA MET A 1 -3.07 -18.08 -24.19
C MET A 1 -3.15 -16.78 -23.41
N ASN A 2 -3.46 -16.81 -22.13
CA ASN A 2 -3.55 -15.59 -21.32
C ASN A 2 -2.13 -15.08 -21.01
N LYS A 3 -1.91 -13.77 -21.16
CA LYS A 3 -0.64 -13.15 -20.78
C LYS A 3 -0.81 -12.36 -19.49
N ILE A 4 0.16 -12.46 -18.59
CA ILE A 4 0.25 -11.67 -17.36
C ILE A 4 1.65 -11.02 -17.31
N LEU A 5 1.69 -9.72 -17.11
CA LEU A 5 2.95 -9.01 -16.85
C LEU A 5 3.29 -9.12 -15.37
N VAL A 6 4.54 -9.46 -15.05
CA VAL A 6 5.05 -9.53 -13.67
C VAL A 6 6.14 -8.48 -13.51
N ILE A 7 5.93 -7.55 -12.59
CA ILE A 7 6.88 -6.50 -12.24
C ILE A 7 7.53 -6.86 -10.91
N GLY A 8 8.82 -7.15 -10.91
CA GLY A 8 9.59 -7.47 -9.71
C GLY A 8 10.26 -6.23 -9.14
N LEU A 9 9.89 -5.83 -7.92
CA LEU A 9 10.50 -4.69 -7.22
C LEU A 9 11.46 -5.11 -6.10
N GLY A 10 11.50 -6.41 -5.75
CA GLY A 10 12.28 -6.94 -4.62
C GLY A 10 11.38 -7.35 -3.46
N GLY A 11 11.78 -6.99 -2.24
CA GLY A 11 11.14 -7.44 -1.00
C GLY A 11 11.43 -8.91 -0.71
N THR A 12 10.82 -9.47 0.35
CA THR A 12 11.04 -10.86 0.80
C THR A 12 10.76 -11.89 -0.29
N ILE A 13 9.72 -11.69 -1.10
CA ILE A 13 9.37 -12.58 -2.22
C ILE A 13 10.45 -12.61 -3.32
N GLY A 14 11.22 -11.54 -3.46
CA GLY A 14 12.34 -11.42 -4.38
C GLY A 14 13.71 -11.50 -3.71
N SER A 15 13.81 -12.10 -2.51
CA SER A 15 15.03 -12.21 -1.72
C SER A 15 15.51 -13.65 -1.61
N VAL A 16 16.75 -13.83 -1.17
CA VAL A 16 17.34 -15.12 -0.80
C VAL A 16 17.57 -15.20 0.69
N ALA A 17 17.45 -16.40 1.25
CA ALA A 17 17.84 -16.70 2.62
C ALA A 17 19.30 -17.15 2.65
N GLY A 18 20.14 -16.40 3.39
CA GLY A 18 21.53 -16.74 3.73
C GLY A 18 21.70 -16.64 5.23
N GLU A 19 22.82 -16.05 5.69
CA GLU A 19 22.98 -15.63 7.09
C GLU A 19 21.98 -14.54 7.48
N SER A 20 21.55 -13.75 6.48
CA SER A 20 20.46 -12.78 6.55
C SER A 20 19.63 -12.84 5.25
N ILE A 21 18.41 -12.28 5.27
CA ILE A 21 17.61 -12.11 4.06
C ILE A 21 18.16 -10.91 3.29
N SER A 22 18.53 -11.12 2.02
CA SER A 22 19.05 -10.09 1.12
C SER A 22 18.37 -10.13 -0.24
N LEU A 23 18.34 -8.99 -0.95
CA LEU A 23 17.79 -8.93 -2.30
C LEU A 23 18.55 -9.88 -3.24
N ASP A 24 17.80 -10.66 -4.02
CA ASP A 24 18.33 -11.46 -5.11
C ASP A 24 18.55 -10.61 -6.37
N ASP A 25 19.51 -11.00 -7.18
CA ASP A 25 19.64 -10.47 -8.54
C ASP A 25 18.44 -10.81 -9.41
N ASN A 26 17.78 -11.93 -9.16
CA ASN A 26 16.56 -12.35 -9.82
C ASN A 26 15.31 -12.18 -8.92
N CYS A 27 14.78 -10.95 -8.84
CA CYS A 27 13.54 -10.69 -8.09
C CYS A 27 12.27 -11.29 -8.74
N LEU A 28 12.40 -11.96 -9.89
CA LEU A 28 11.32 -12.69 -10.59
C LEU A 28 11.40 -14.21 -10.37
N LYS A 29 12.17 -14.68 -9.43
CA LYS A 29 12.43 -16.08 -9.09
C LYS A 29 11.15 -16.91 -8.92
N ILE A 30 10.05 -16.32 -8.43
CA ILE A 30 8.75 -16.98 -8.30
C ILE A 30 8.29 -17.60 -9.62
N LEU A 31 8.64 -17.02 -10.77
CA LEU A 31 8.27 -17.51 -12.09
C LEU A 31 8.94 -18.85 -12.46
N SER A 32 10.05 -19.19 -11.81
CA SER A 32 10.74 -20.47 -12.03
C SER A 32 10.17 -21.61 -11.19
N VAL A 33 9.36 -21.33 -10.17
CA VAL A 33 8.82 -22.32 -9.23
C VAL A 33 7.30 -22.43 -9.29
N THR A 34 6.66 -21.69 -10.20
CA THR A 34 5.21 -21.73 -10.43
C THR A 34 4.90 -22.17 -11.85
N GLU A 35 3.92 -23.07 -11.99
CA GLU A 35 3.43 -23.51 -13.30
C GLU A 35 1.93 -23.24 -13.41
N HIS A 36 1.55 -22.48 -14.43
CA HIS A 36 0.15 -22.21 -14.75
C HIS A 36 -0.14 -22.60 -16.20
N LYS A 37 -0.91 -23.65 -16.40
CA LYS A 37 -1.34 -24.07 -17.74
C LYS A 37 -2.13 -22.93 -18.41
N ASN A 38 -1.79 -22.63 -19.66
CA ASN A 38 -2.42 -21.58 -20.47
C ASN A 38 -2.15 -20.13 -20.01
N VAL A 39 -1.16 -19.88 -19.16
CA VAL A 39 -0.67 -18.55 -18.81
C VAL A 39 0.77 -18.39 -19.27
N LEU A 40 1.03 -17.29 -19.96
CA LEU A 40 2.38 -16.83 -20.29
C LEU A 40 2.72 -15.65 -19.39
N PHE A 41 3.83 -15.74 -18.67
CA PHE A 41 4.36 -14.64 -17.88
C PHE A 41 5.43 -13.88 -18.66
N GLU A 42 5.32 -12.57 -18.66
CA GLU A 42 6.37 -11.66 -19.10
C GLU A 42 6.86 -10.89 -17.87
N GLY A 43 8.18 -10.85 -17.64
CA GLY A 43 8.75 -10.28 -16.43
C GLY A 43 9.61 -9.06 -16.72
N ILE A 44 9.46 -8.00 -15.92
CA ILE A 44 10.31 -6.81 -15.92
C ILE A 44 10.68 -6.41 -14.49
N SER A 45 11.77 -5.65 -14.34
CA SER A 45 12.18 -5.12 -13.04
C SER A 45 12.71 -3.69 -13.25
N PRO A 46 11.87 -2.65 -13.05
CA PRO A 46 12.28 -1.26 -13.29
C PRO A 46 13.27 -0.76 -12.24
N PHE A 47 13.26 -1.34 -11.05
CA PHE A 47 14.21 -1.12 -9.96
C PHE A 47 14.10 -2.27 -8.95
N LYS A 48 15.06 -2.33 -8.02
CA LYS A 48 15.04 -3.28 -6.90
C LYS A 48 15.23 -2.54 -5.59
N VAL A 49 14.41 -2.88 -4.59
CA VAL A 49 14.46 -2.24 -3.28
C VAL A 49 13.95 -3.19 -2.19
N LEU A 50 14.53 -3.15 -1.00
CA LEU A 50 13.87 -3.63 0.21
C LEU A 50 12.79 -2.61 0.59
N SER A 51 11.59 -3.08 0.89
CA SER A 51 10.40 -2.20 0.97
C SER A 51 10.47 -1.12 2.04
N GLU A 52 11.21 -1.33 3.12
CA GLU A 52 11.49 -0.33 4.14
C GLU A 52 12.24 0.91 3.61
N ASN A 53 12.89 0.77 2.45
CA ASN A 53 13.60 1.86 1.76
C ASN A 53 12.79 2.41 0.55
N MET A 54 11.48 2.14 0.49
CA MET A 54 10.64 2.72 -0.54
C MET A 54 10.59 4.24 -0.39
N ALA A 55 10.63 4.94 -1.52
CA ALA A 55 10.66 6.40 -1.58
C ALA A 55 9.74 6.94 -2.68
N LYS A 56 9.40 8.23 -2.61
CA LYS A 56 8.52 8.91 -3.56
C LYS A 56 8.99 8.78 -5.01
N GLU A 57 10.30 8.88 -5.24
CA GLU A 57 10.92 8.74 -6.55
C GLU A 57 10.74 7.33 -7.13
N LEU A 58 10.75 6.30 -6.27
CA LEU A 58 10.51 4.91 -6.67
C LEU A 58 9.04 4.66 -6.99
N TRP A 59 8.10 5.27 -6.24
CA TRP A 59 6.68 5.23 -6.59
C TRP A 59 6.42 5.92 -7.93
N GLN A 60 7.05 7.09 -8.19
CA GLN A 60 6.92 7.75 -9.48
C GLN A 60 7.49 6.89 -10.63
N LYS A 61 8.63 6.21 -10.41
CA LYS A 61 9.17 5.26 -11.39
C LYS A 61 8.22 4.10 -11.67
N LEU A 62 7.57 3.56 -10.63
CA LEU A 62 6.59 2.49 -10.79
C LEU A 62 5.35 2.97 -11.56
N ILE A 63 4.83 4.16 -11.25
CA ILE A 63 3.71 4.78 -11.97
C ILE A 63 4.09 4.96 -13.45
N ASN A 64 5.24 5.53 -13.74
CA ASN A 64 5.71 5.73 -15.12
C ASN A 64 5.85 4.40 -15.87
N CYS A 65 6.41 3.38 -15.21
CA CYS A 65 6.51 2.04 -15.78
C CYS A 65 5.11 1.45 -16.12
N LEU A 66 4.13 1.63 -15.22
CA LEU A 66 2.75 1.16 -15.46
C LEU A 66 2.04 1.98 -16.56
N ASP A 67 2.33 3.26 -16.70
CA ASP A 67 1.77 4.09 -17.78
C ASP A 67 2.25 3.66 -19.18
N GLU A 68 3.45 3.09 -19.27
CA GLU A 68 4.00 2.55 -20.53
C GLU A 68 3.44 1.17 -20.88
N VAL A 69 2.72 0.50 -19.94
CA VAL A 69 2.16 -0.83 -20.17
C VAL A 69 0.93 -0.75 -21.08
N ASP A 70 1.00 -1.46 -22.21
CA ASP A 70 -0.19 -1.73 -23.02
C ASP A 70 -1.05 -2.82 -22.38
N PHE A 71 -1.95 -2.40 -21.48
CA PHE A 71 -2.83 -3.31 -20.74
C PHE A 71 -3.72 -4.18 -21.66
N SER A 72 -3.93 -3.81 -22.92
CA SER A 72 -4.73 -4.63 -23.83
C SER A 72 -4.07 -5.97 -24.20
N LYS A 73 -2.76 -6.07 -24.01
CA LYS A 73 -1.96 -7.28 -24.25
C LYS A 73 -2.00 -8.28 -23.11
N TYR A 74 -2.43 -7.85 -21.90
CA TYR A 74 -2.35 -8.65 -20.69
C TYR A 74 -3.73 -8.81 -20.04
N LYS A 75 -3.96 -9.94 -19.39
CA LYS A 75 -5.10 -10.11 -18.47
C LYS A 75 -4.97 -9.24 -17.24
N GLY A 76 -3.77 -8.83 -16.90
CA GLY A 76 -3.46 -7.91 -15.83
C GLY A 76 -1.97 -7.91 -15.51
N VAL A 77 -1.62 -7.20 -14.44
CA VAL A 77 -0.26 -7.02 -13.95
C VAL A 77 -0.15 -7.57 -12.53
N ILE A 78 0.90 -8.34 -12.25
CA ILE A 78 1.31 -8.70 -10.89
C ILE A 78 2.52 -7.85 -10.52
N ILE A 79 2.50 -7.23 -9.33
CA ILE A 79 3.64 -6.49 -8.79
C ILE A 79 4.16 -7.24 -7.56
N LEU A 80 5.39 -7.76 -7.64
CA LEU A 80 6.06 -8.40 -6.50
C LEU A 80 6.70 -7.31 -5.63
N HIS A 81 6.34 -7.28 -4.35
CA HIS A 81 6.67 -6.23 -3.41
C HIS A 81 7.08 -6.79 -2.04
N GLY A 82 7.76 -6.01 -1.21
CA GLY A 82 8.02 -6.35 0.19
C GLY A 82 6.83 -5.99 1.10
N SER A 83 6.73 -6.66 2.23
CA SER A 83 5.60 -6.51 3.16
C SER A 83 5.55 -5.17 3.89
N ASP A 84 6.71 -4.58 4.27
CA ASP A 84 6.75 -3.45 5.21
C ASP A 84 6.00 -2.20 4.73
N THR A 85 6.07 -1.89 3.43
CA THR A 85 5.38 -0.72 2.86
C THR A 85 4.34 -1.10 1.80
N LEU A 86 3.93 -2.37 1.78
CA LEU A 86 2.94 -2.87 0.81
C LEU A 86 1.65 -2.05 0.84
N ALA A 87 1.14 -1.70 2.02
CA ALA A 87 -0.12 -0.97 2.16
C ALA A 87 -0.04 0.45 1.56
N PHE A 88 1.09 1.14 1.73
CA PHE A 88 1.32 2.45 1.12
C PHE A 88 1.43 2.36 -0.40
N THR A 89 2.29 1.46 -0.91
CA THR A 89 2.45 1.29 -2.36
C THR A 89 1.14 0.85 -3.02
N SER A 90 0.42 -0.07 -2.40
CA SER A 90 -0.84 -0.57 -2.94
C SER A 90 -1.92 0.52 -2.98
N ALA A 91 -1.98 1.39 -1.96
CA ALA A 91 -2.88 2.54 -1.94
C ALA A 91 -2.56 3.54 -3.07
N ILE A 92 -1.26 3.85 -3.29
CA ILE A 92 -0.83 4.72 -4.38
C ILE A 92 -1.24 4.14 -5.74
N ILE A 93 -0.97 2.86 -5.99
CA ILE A 93 -1.32 2.24 -7.26
C ILE A 93 -2.84 2.14 -7.44
N ALA A 94 -3.60 1.86 -6.38
CA ALA A 94 -5.05 1.84 -6.43
C ALA A 94 -5.67 3.21 -6.73
N ASN A 95 -5.08 4.29 -6.22
CA ASN A 95 -5.52 5.65 -6.54
C ASN A 95 -5.17 6.05 -7.97
N ALA A 96 -4.02 5.61 -8.50
CA ALA A 96 -3.53 6.01 -9.81
C ALA A 96 -4.12 5.16 -10.97
N PHE A 97 -4.44 3.88 -10.73
CA PHE A 97 -4.79 2.88 -11.75
C PHE A 97 -6.05 2.08 -11.41
N ALA A 98 -7.05 2.70 -10.82
CA ALA A 98 -8.26 2.06 -10.30
C ALA A 98 -9.05 1.24 -11.35
N ASP A 99 -8.95 1.61 -12.62
CA ASP A 99 -9.61 0.95 -13.77
C ASP A 99 -8.79 -0.22 -14.35
N LYS A 100 -7.56 -0.44 -13.86
CA LYS A 100 -6.66 -1.48 -14.35
C LYS A 100 -6.73 -2.73 -13.48
N ASN A 101 -6.41 -3.86 -14.08
CA ASN A 101 -6.37 -5.15 -13.40
C ASN A 101 -4.95 -5.40 -12.87
N ILE A 102 -4.71 -5.06 -11.60
CA ILE A 102 -3.38 -5.12 -10.98
C ILE A 102 -3.49 -5.84 -9.63
N VAL A 103 -2.57 -6.76 -9.34
CA VAL A 103 -2.45 -7.40 -8.02
C VAL A 103 -1.03 -7.25 -7.49
N LEU A 104 -0.88 -6.61 -6.33
CA LEU A 104 0.38 -6.59 -5.61
C LEU A 104 0.51 -7.86 -4.77
N VAL A 105 1.69 -8.48 -4.77
CA VAL A 105 1.96 -9.74 -4.07
C VAL A 105 3.19 -9.58 -3.20
N ALA A 106 3.08 -9.99 -1.94
CA ALA A 106 4.21 -10.12 -1.03
C ALA A 106 4.22 -11.49 -0.34
N SER A 107 5.25 -11.77 0.41
CA SER A 107 5.37 -13.01 1.19
C SER A 107 6.03 -12.78 2.55
N ASP A 108 5.77 -13.71 3.48
CA ASP A 108 6.38 -13.74 4.82
C ASP A 108 7.82 -14.24 4.80
N LYS A 109 8.18 -15.09 3.82
CA LYS A 109 9.52 -15.70 3.65
C LYS A 109 9.92 -15.73 2.18
N PRO A 110 11.23 -15.83 1.89
CA PRO A 110 11.73 -16.05 0.54
C PRO A 110 11.09 -17.28 -0.14
N VAL A 111 11.00 -17.23 -1.46
CA VAL A 111 10.32 -18.23 -2.28
C VAL A 111 10.84 -19.66 -2.06
N GLU A 112 12.14 -19.81 -1.79
CA GLU A 112 12.77 -21.11 -1.56
C GLU A 112 12.46 -21.74 -0.19
N ASN A 113 11.94 -20.95 0.74
CA ASN A 113 11.56 -21.47 2.04
C ASN A 113 10.29 -22.34 1.90
N PRO A 114 10.31 -23.62 2.29
CA PRO A 114 9.16 -24.51 2.13
C PRO A 114 7.92 -24.09 2.95
N LEU A 115 8.09 -23.21 3.94
CA LEU A 115 7.00 -22.65 4.75
C LEU A 115 6.56 -21.27 4.25
N SER A 116 7.07 -20.78 3.12
CA SER A 116 6.71 -19.49 2.54
C SER A 116 5.29 -19.51 1.98
N ASN A 117 4.54 -18.44 2.24
CA ASN A 117 3.25 -18.21 1.60
C ASN A 117 3.37 -17.62 0.18
N ALA A 118 4.59 -17.38 -0.33
CA ALA A 118 4.85 -16.72 -1.61
C ALA A 118 4.10 -17.36 -2.78
N LYS A 119 4.23 -18.70 -2.92
CA LYS A 119 3.57 -19.44 -4.01
C LYS A 119 2.05 -19.35 -3.90
N ALA A 120 1.48 -19.55 -2.72
CA ALA A 120 0.04 -19.48 -2.51
C ALA A 120 -0.51 -18.07 -2.82
N ASN A 121 0.19 -17.02 -2.41
CA ASN A 121 -0.18 -15.64 -2.70
C ASN A 121 -0.08 -15.33 -4.20
N PHE A 122 0.96 -15.81 -4.88
CA PHE A 122 1.13 -15.64 -6.32
C PHE A 122 0.03 -16.39 -7.11
N ASP A 123 -0.24 -17.65 -6.77
CA ASP A 123 -1.27 -18.45 -7.41
C ASP A 123 -2.68 -17.82 -7.24
N ALA A 124 -2.96 -17.26 -6.05
CA ALA A 124 -4.20 -16.54 -5.79
C ALA A 124 -4.30 -15.24 -6.64
N ALA A 125 -3.19 -14.51 -6.81
CA ALA A 125 -3.15 -13.36 -7.70
C ALA A 125 -3.42 -13.73 -9.15
N VAL A 126 -2.81 -14.79 -9.66
CA VAL A 126 -3.06 -15.29 -11.03
C VAL A 126 -4.54 -15.67 -11.19
N ALA A 127 -5.09 -16.44 -10.26
CA ALA A 127 -6.51 -16.84 -10.30
C ALA A 127 -7.44 -15.60 -10.28
N HIS A 128 -7.11 -14.58 -9.49
CA HIS A 128 -7.87 -13.33 -9.44
C HIS A 128 -7.84 -12.60 -10.79
N LEU A 129 -6.67 -12.43 -11.41
CA LEU A 129 -6.53 -11.77 -12.71
C LEU A 129 -7.30 -12.53 -13.83
N LEU A 130 -7.41 -13.84 -13.73
CA LEU A 130 -8.15 -14.65 -14.68
C LEU A 130 -9.68 -14.63 -14.44
N SER A 131 -10.15 -14.08 -13.32
CA SER A 131 -11.58 -13.99 -13.00
C SER A 131 -12.28 -12.76 -13.58
N ASP A 132 -11.59 -11.96 -14.41
CA ASP A 132 -12.06 -10.74 -15.08
C ASP A 132 -12.59 -9.65 -14.12
N LYS A 133 -12.14 -9.64 -12.87
CA LYS A 133 -12.42 -8.59 -11.89
C LYS A 133 -11.42 -7.45 -12.08
N SER A 134 -11.91 -6.29 -12.47
CA SER A 134 -11.07 -5.08 -12.58
C SER A 134 -10.78 -4.44 -11.22
N GLY A 135 -9.71 -3.67 -11.15
CA GLY A 135 -9.27 -2.92 -9.97
C GLY A 135 -7.91 -3.35 -9.47
N VAL A 136 -7.46 -2.68 -8.43
CA VAL A 136 -6.17 -2.96 -7.80
C VAL A 136 -6.38 -3.71 -6.49
N TYR A 137 -5.67 -4.81 -6.34
CA TYR A 137 -5.79 -5.71 -5.19
C TYR A 137 -4.42 -6.06 -4.61
N VAL A 138 -4.42 -6.57 -3.40
CA VAL A 138 -3.27 -7.20 -2.74
C VAL A 138 -3.56 -8.66 -2.52
N SER A 139 -2.60 -9.51 -2.82
CA SER A 139 -2.61 -10.95 -2.50
C SER A 139 -1.59 -11.23 -1.41
N TYR A 140 -2.08 -11.38 -0.19
CA TYR A 140 -1.34 -11.82 0.99
C TYR A 140 -2.32 -12.49 1.94
N ASN A 141 -2.18 -13.80 2.14
CA ASN A 141 -3.15 -14.61 2.89
C ASN A 141 -4.61 -14.32 2.49
N GLY A 142 -4.86 -14.26 1.17
CA GLY A 142 -6.13 -13.90 0.56
C GLY A 142 -6.08 -12.59 -0.25
N ILE A 143 -7.13 -12.35 -1.00
CA ILE A 143 -7.26 -11.16 -1.87
C ILE A 143 -8.01 -10.05 -1.15
N LYS A 144 -7.44 -8.86 -1.15
CA LYS A 144 -8.00 -7.65 -0.51
C LYS A 144 -7.92 -6.47 -1.47
N ARG A 145 -8.83 -5.50 -1.39
CA ARG A 145 -8.72 -4.24 -2.14
C ARG A 145 -7.51 -3.44 -1.66
N ALA A 146 -6.73 -2.92 -2.60
CA ALA A 146 -5.44 -2.33 -2.32
C ALA A 146 -5.49 -1.03 -1.49
N ASN A 147 -6.51 -0.20 -1.69
CA ASN A 147 -6.70 1.06 -0.94
C ASN A 147 -7.53 0.89 0.35
N CYS A 148 -7.75 -0.34 0.78
CA CYS A 148 -8.53 -0.65 1.99
C CYS A 148 -7.70 -1.34 3.07
N ILE A 149 -6.44 -1.67 2.82
CA ILE A 149 -5.61 -2.39 3.78
C ILE A 149 -4.83 -1.45 4.67
N THR A 150 -4.62 -1.88 5.92
CA THR A 150 -3.64 -1.28 6.84
C THR A 150 -2.29 -1.95 6.66
N SER A 151 -1.23 -1.32 7.14
CA SER A 151 0.08 -1.98 7.32
C SER A 151 -0.07 -3.26 8.13
N ALA A 152 0.87 -4.22 7.94
CA ALA A 152 0.82 -5.50 8.62
C ALA A 152 0.81 -5.33 10.15
N ASP A 153 -0.02 -6.12 10.82
CA ASP A 153 -0.06 -6.16 12.28
C ASP A 153 1.00 -7.11 12.86
N ILE A 154 1.01 -7.26 14.18
CA ILE A 154 1.97 -8.12 14.91
C ILE A 154 1.90 -9.61 14.49
N ASN A 155 0.86 -10.04 13.81
CA ASN A 155 0.68 -11.40 13.32
C ASN A 155 1.01 -11.51 11.80
N ASP A 156 1.69 -10.54 11.24
CA ASP A 156 1.98 -10.42 9.80
C ASP A 156 0.72 -10.41 8.92
N GLU A 157 -0.39 -9.85 9.43
CA GLU A 157 -1.67 -9.81 8.71
C GLU A 157 -2.02 -8.40 8.26
N PHE A 158 -2.37 -8.27 6.98
CA PHE A 158 -2.94 -7.04 6.41
C PHE A 158 -4.44 -7.03 6.61
N ARG A 159 -4.95 -6.19 7.50
CA ARG A 159 -6.39 -6.06 7.73
C ARG A 159 -7.01 -5.14 6.69
N ALA A 160 -8.20 -5.51 6.20
CA ALA A 160 -8.95 -4.69 5.27
C ALA A 160 -10.16 -4.07 5.96
N ILE A 161 -10.39 -2.78 5.69
CA ILE A 161 -11.62 -2.11 6.07
C ILE A 161 -12.74 -2.45 5.06
N SER A 162 -13.99 -2.36 5.48
CA SER A 162 -15.16 -2.71 4.66
C SER A 162 -15.55 -1.64 3.62
N HIS A 163 -15.10 -0.42 3.82
CA HIS A 163 -15.37 0.73 2.95
C HIS A 163 -14.09 1.15 2.22
N PHE A 164 -14.24 1.87 1.12
CA PHE A 164 -13.11 2.41 0.39
C PHE A 164 -13.45 3.82 -0.14
N SER A 165 -12.47 4.70 -0.08
CA SER A 165 -12.57 6.01 -0.70
C SER A 165 -12.48 5.90 -2.22
N ALA A 166 -13.17 6.79 -2.92
CA ALA A 166 -13.07 6.86 -4.38
C ALA A 166 -11.61 7.18 -4.79
N PRO A 167 -11.07 6.47 -5.79
CA PRO A 167 -9.72 6.72 -6.29
C PRO A 167 -9.59 8.12 -6.87
N THR A 168 -8.41 8.70 -6.78
CA THR A 168 -8.14 10.06 -7.27
C THR A 168 -7.93 10.13 -8.78
N GLY A 169 -7.44 9.06 -9.39
CA GLY A 169 -7.02 9.02 -10.80
C GLY A 169 -5.73 9.80 -11.09
N LYS A 170 -5.11 10.38 -10.06
CA LYS A 170 -3.90 11.19 -10.18
C LYS A 170 -2.66 10.28 -10.20
N LYS A 171 -1.65 10.65 -11.00
CA LYS A 171 -0.49 9.81 -11.29
C LYS A 171 0.85 10.47 -11.03
N LYS A 172 0.85 11.72 -10.61
CA LYS A 172 2.08 12.43 -10.28
C LYS A 172 2.27 12.45 -8.76
N ILE A 173 3.43 12.03 -8.31
CA ILE A 173 3.82 12.13 -6.90
C ILE A 173 4.33 13.53 -6.63
N SER A 174 3.71 14.21 -5.69
CA SER A 174 4.12 15.54 -5.22
C SER A 174 5.34 15.48 -4.31
N ASN A 175 5.99 16.62 -4.15
CA ASN A 175 7.08 16.78 -3.18
C ASN A 175 6.58 17.09 -1.77
N LYS A 176 5.25 17.13 -1.54
CA LYS A 176 4.68 17.41 -0.20
C LYS A 176 5.33 16.58 0.89
N ASN A 177 5.74 17.23 1.95
CA ASN A 177 6.18 16.56 3.17
C ASN A 177 4.98 16.37 4.11
N VAL A 178 4.44 15.15 4.15
CA VAL A 178 3.27 14.79 4.95
C VAL A 178 3.71 14.11 6.22
N LEU A 179 3.37 14.69 7.37
CA LEU A 179 3.61 14.10 8.68
C LEU A 179 2.42 13.24 9.10
N ILE A 180 2.66 11.96 9.33
CA ILE A 180 1.67 11.06 9.94
C ILE A 180 1.91 11.01 11.44
N ILE A 181 0.86 11.30 12.21
CA ILE A 181 0.88 11.20 13.68
C ILE A 181 -0.09 10.10 14.11
N LYS A 182 0.42 9.15 14.90
CA LYS A 182 -0.37 8.13 15.56
C LYS A 182 -0.39 8.43 17.07
N PRO A 183 -1.48 8.99 17.60
CA PRO A 183 -1.57 9.36 19.01
C PRO A 183 -1.41 8.16 19.95
N TYR A 184 -0.74 8.40 21.06
CA TYR A 184 -0.61 7.45 22.17
C TYR A 184 -0.84 8.17 23.52
N VAL A 185 -0.96 7.38 24.59
CA VAL A 185 -1.26 7.91 25.94
C VAL A 185 -0.17 8.91 26.38
N SER A 186 -0.59 10.10 26.78
CA SER A 186 0.29 11.22 27.24
C SER A 186 1.27 11.72 26.17
N MET A 187 0.92 11.60 24.91
CA MET A 187 1.75 12.11 23.81
C MET A 187 1.90 13.63 23.91
N ASP A 188 3.14 14.10 23.82
CA ASP A 188 3.48 15.51 23.69
C ASP A 188 3.54 15.90 22.17
N PHE A 189 2.50 16.57 21.70
CA PHE A 189 2.45 17.05 20.31
C PHE A 189 3.42 18.22 20.06
N GLY A 190 3.84 18.94 21.10
CA GLY A 190 4.83 20.01 20.98
C GLY A 190 6.25 19.54 20.67
N ALA A 191 6.49 18.22 20.74
CA ALA A 191 7.78 17.63 20.36
C ALA A 191 8.02 17.59 18.83
N TYR A 192 7.01 17.83 18.00
CA TYR A 192 7.15 17.82 16.55
C TYR A 192 7.68 19.16 16.03
N ASN A 193 8.76 19.12 15.25
CA ASN A 193 9.15 20.25 14.39
C ASN A 193 8.33 20.19 13.09
N LEU A 194 7.65 21.29 12.76
CA LEU A 194 6.76 21.39 11.60
C LEU A 194 7.30 22.34 10.51
N ASP A 195 8.54 22.81 10.61
CA ASP A 195 9.09 23.83 9.71
C ASP A 195 9.04 23.43 8.22
N ASP A 196 9.25 22.14 7.93
CA ASP A 196 9.25 21.60 6.57
C ASP A 196 8.04 20.68 6.30
N VAL A 197 6.97 20.76 7.10
CA VAL A 197 5.77 19.95 6.96
C VAL A 197 4.71 20.71 6.17
N ASP A 198 4.23 20.12 5.08
CA ASP A 198 3.18 20.70 4.23
C ASP A 198 1.76 20.29 4.66
N GLU A 199 1.62 19.14 5.30
CA GLU A 199 0.32 18.59 5.72
C GLU A 199 0.50 17.61 6.88
N VAL A 200 -0.46 17.60 7.82
CA VAL A 200 -0.48 16.64 8.95
C VAL A 200 -1.68 15.71 8.82
N LEU A 201 -1.43 14.40 8.89
CA LEU A 201 -2.45 13.37 9.00
C LEU A 201 -2.39 12.75 10.40
N ILE A 202 -3.50 12.78 11.13
CA ILE A 202 -3.58 12.24 12.49
C ILE A 202 -4.49 11.01 12.48
N GLU A 203 -3.92 9.83 12.76
CA GLU A 203 -4.71 8.60 12.86
C GLU A 203 -5.58 8.64 14.12
N MET A 204 -6.90 8.52 13.96
CA MET A 204 -7.82 8.45 15.09
C MET A 204 -7.76 7.08 15.75
N TYR A 205 -8.13 7.01 17.04
CA TYR A 205 -8.34 5.74 17.70
C TYR A 205 -9.45 4.93 17.03
N HIS A 206 -9.51 3.64 17.31
CA HIS A 206 -10.45 2.71 16.68
C HIS A 206 -11.93 3.12 16.77
N SER A 207 -12.28 3.97 17.72
CA SER A 207 -13.63 4.49 17.93
C SER A 207 -13.89 5.86 17.26
N ALA A 208 -13.01 6.30 16.38
CA ALA A 208 -13.04 7.62 15.76
C ALA A 208 -12.98 8.76 16.78
N THR A 209 -12.10 8.64 17.74
CA THR A 209 -11.81 9.67 18.76
C THR A 209 -10.31 10.02 18.76
N VAL A 210 -9.97 11.14 19.35
CA VAL A 210 -8.59 11.58 19.62
C VAL A 210 -8.49 12.17 21.00
N PRO A 211 -7.29 12.25 21.62
CA PRO A 211 -7.13 12.95 22.89
C PRO A 211 -7.34 14.46 22.70
N ASP A 212 -7.79 15.15 23.76
CA ASP A 212 -7.99 16.61 23.70
C ASP A 212 -6.72 17.38 23.32
N SER A 213 -5.55 16.88 23.74
CA SER A 213 -4.27 17.45 23.33
C SER A 213 -4.03 17.43 21.80
N ALA A 214 -4.59 16.46 21.07
CA ALA A 214 -4.55 16.48 19.60
C ALA A 214 -5.45 17.57 19.01
N LYS A 215 -6.64 17.78 19.63
CA LYS A 215 -7.54 18.88 19.23
C LYS A 215 -6.94 20.26 19.48
N GLU A 216 -6.26 20.43 20.60
CA GLU A 216 -5.53 21.68 20.88
C GLU A 216 -4.34 21.89 19.95
N PHE A 217 -3.59 20.82 19.65
CA PHE A 217 -2.47 20.88 18.72
C PHE A 217 -2.89 21.38 17.35
N VAL A 218 -3.96 20.83 16.75
CA VAL A 218 -4.38 21.24 15.41
C VAL A 218 -4.89 22.67 15.32
N LYS A 219 -5.39 23.26 16.43
CA LYS A 219 -5.76 24.69 16.49
C LYS A 219 -4.56 25.62 16.32
N SER A 220 -3.36 25.16 16.65
CA SER A 220 -2.12 25.91 16.51
C SER A 220 -1.49 25.80 15.12
N LEU A 221 -2.00 24.91 14.26
CA LEU A 221 -1.43 24.67 12.94
C LEU A 221 -1.82 25.78 11.95
N ASN A 222 -0.82 26.23 11.18
CA ASN A 222 -1.01 27.12 10.02
C ASN A 222 -0.92 26.35 8.68
N ILE A 223 -0.89 25.02 8.72
CA ILE A 223 -0.81 24.11 7.59
C ILE A 223 -2.05 23.20 7.56
N PRO A 224 -2.42 22.63 6.39
CA PRO A 224 -3.50 21.67 6.29
C PRO A 224 -3.31 20.48 7.23
N TYR A 225 -4.41 20.03 7.83
CA TYR A 225 -4.42 18.81 8.61
C TYR A 225 -5.72 18.02 8.39
N HIS A 226 -5.65 16.72 8.60
CA HIS A 226 -6.81 15.84 8.60
C HIS A 226 -6.69 14.80 9.71
N PHE A 227 -7.82 14.55 10.37
CA PHE A 227 -7.99 13.36 11.17
C PHE A 227 -8.46 12.22 10.27
N VAL A 228 -7.90 11.03 10.44
CA VAL A 228 -8.15 9.88 9.56
C VAL A 228 -8.71 8.72 10.35
N THR A 229 -9.85 8.17 9.91
CA THR A 229 -10.47 7.01 10.55
C THR A 229 -11.04 6.03 9.54
N HIS A 230 -10.98 4.75 9.89
CA HIS A 230 -11.64 3.68 9.14
C HIS A 230 -13.16 3.60 9.42
N LYS A 231 -13.65 4.32 10.42
CA LYS A 231 -15.08 4.42 10.71
C LYS A 231 -15.80 5.30 9.70
N MET A 232 -17.13 5.13 9.59
CA MET A 232 -17.97 5.96 8.72
C MET A 232 -18.64 7.12 9.47
N SER A 233 -18.51 7.13 10.79
CA SER A 233 -19.04 8.18 11.69
C SER A 233 -18.17 8.32 12.93
N ALA A 234 -18.32 9.45 13.62
CA ALA A 234 -17.71 9.73 14.91
C ALA A 234 -18.84 9.92 15.92
N ASP A 235 -19.23 8.86 16.60
CA ASP A 235 -20.48 8.80 17.38
C ASP A 235 -20.29 9.22 18.85
N TYR A 236 -19.07 9.38 19.31
CA TYR A 236 -18.78 9.79 20.68
C TYR A 236 -18.95 11.31 20.85
N GLU A 237 -19.47 11.74 21.99
CA GLU A 237 -19.63 13.15 22.36
C GLU A 237 -18.30 13.92 22.21
N THR A 238 -17.19 13.32 22.62
CA THR A 238 -15.84 13.89 22.55
C THR A 238 -15.32 14.03 21.11
N ALA A 239 -16.02 13.52 20.11
CA ALA A 239 -15.66 13.62 18.71
C ALA A 239 -16.57 14.59 17.92
N GLN A 240 -17.62 15.15 18.53
CA GLN A 240 -18.59 16.01 17.83
C GLN A 240 -18.02 17.35 17.40
N ASP A 241 -16.95 17.82 18.05
CA ASP A 241 -16.24 19.07 17.79
C ASP A 241 -14.98 18.90 16.90
N ILE A 242 -14.76 17.69 16.37
CA ILE A 242 -13.61 17.41 15.50
C ILE A 242 -13.97 17.76 14.06
N GLU A 243 -13.19 18.67 13.49
CA GLU A 243 -13.29 19.07 12.08
C GLU A 243 -12.25 18.31 11.22
N ASN A 244 -12.38 18.41 9.90
CA ASN A 244 -11.44 17.85 8.92
C ASN A 244 -11.20 16.33 9.06
N ILE A 245 -12.26 15.56 9.33
CA ILE A 245 -12.17 14.10 9.41
C ILE A 245 -12.32 13.49 8.02
N ILE A 246 -11.39 12.61 7.65
CA ILE A 246 -11.52 11.70 6.50
C ILE A 246 -12.02 10.36 7.02
N PHE A 247 -13.28 10.06 6.73
CA PHE A 247 -13.95 8.83 7.14
C PHE A 247 -13.73 7.68 6.14
N GLY A 248 -13.86 6.45 6.61
CA GLY A 248 -13.90 5.24 5.77
C GLY A 248 -12.61 4.96 5.02
N THR A 249 -11.46 5.37 5.56
CA THR A 249 -10.16 5.17 4.92
C THR A 249 -9.10 4.74 5.93
N THR A 250 -8.02 4.15 5.43
CA THR A 250 -6.82 3.86 6.22
C THR A 250 -5.86 5.04 6.17
N ILE A 251 -4.94 5.11 7.13
CA ILE A 251 -3.92 6.17 7.15
C ILE A 251 -3.01 6.09 5.93
N GLU A 252 -2.71 4.88 5.45
CA GLU A 252 -1.89 4.63 4.27
C GLU A 252 -2.59 5.14 3.00
N ASN A 253 -3.90 4.94 2.88
CA ASN A 253 -4.65 5.46 1.74
C ASN A 253 -4.83 6.98 1.82
N ALA A 254 -5.07 7.55 2.99
CA ALA A 254 -5.11 8.99 3.18
C ALA A 254 -3.77 9.64 2.78
N TYR A 255 -2.65 9.03 3.18
CA TYR A 255 -1.32 9.48 2.76
C TYR A 255 -1.15 9.42 1.24
N ALA A 256 -1.55 8.31 0.61
CA ALA A 256 -1.49 8.18 -0.85
C ALA A 256 -2.30 9.27 -1.57
N MET A 257 -3.52 9.56 -1.08
CA MET A 257 -4.37 10.63 -1.64
C MET A 257 -3.76 12.01 -1.46
N SER A 258 -3.04 12.24 -0.37
CA SER A 258 -2.40 13.53 -0.03
C SER A 258 -1.21 13.85 -0.93
N ILE A 259 -0.41 12.85 -1.32
CA ILE A 259 0.79 13.04 -2.12
C ILE A 259 0.57 12.89 -3.64
N LEU A 260 -0.58 12.39 -4.09
CA LEU A 260 -0.92 12.27 -5.50
C LEU A 260 -1.53 13.57 -6.06
N GLU A 261 -1.00 14.09 -7.16
CA GLU A 261 -1.44 15.30 -7.87
C GLU A 261 -1.58 15.11 -9.40
#